data_4b34049f7d24efd8ad976c0442aeabcb
#
_entry.id   4b34049f7d24efd8ad976c0442aeabcb
#
_cell.length_a   1.000
_cell.length_b   1.000
_cell.length_c   1.000
_cell.angle_alpha   90.00
_cell.angle_beta   90.00
_cell.angle_gamma   90.00
#
_symmetry.space_group_name_H-M   'P 1'
#
loop_
_entity.id
_entity.type
_entity.pdbx_description
1 polymer ?
#
loop_
_entity_poly.entity_id
_entity_poly.type
_entity_poly.pdbx_seq_one_letter_code
_entity_poly.pdbx_strand_id
1 'polypeptide(L)'
;MKKIIFALAVVLIAVLGVAFYGSSKAKESYDRGVARLTGETLRLPFIDLKANVTQNEYDKGLFSSRATLTFELTGGKDPVKFEAKTTLKHGFAEIFSGFKAHSDIKALTPEAAAEAKKIFGTDEFLSADVLINLDKTRDVTLNLAEIKVDERNSDLVISKPFAKAQIKENKIKSLEIGVGKIGGGDTDGHG
;
A
#
# COMPACT_ATOMS: atom_id res chain seq x y z
N MET A 1 -14.95 11.12 -9.03
CA MET A 1 -15.20 9.82 -8.39
C MET A 1 -14.06 8.82 -8.56
N LYS A 2 -13.51 8.56 -9.78
CA LYS A 2 -12.39 7.61 -10.00
C LYS A 2 -11.16 7.90 -9.13
N LYS A 3 -10.74 9.18 -8.99
CA LYS A 3 -9.59 9.61 -8.18
C LYS A 3 -9.76 9.27 -6.68
N ILE A 4 -10.98 9.41 -6.15
CA ILE A 4 -11.29 9.11 -4.75
C ILE A 4 -11.25 7.60 -4.51
N ILE A 5 -11.79 6.80 -5.43
CA ILE A 5 -11.75 5.34 -5.38
C ILE A 5 -10.30 4.86 -5.39
N PHE A 6 -9.46 5.45 -6.23
CA PHE A 6 -8.05 5.13 -6.32
C PHE A 6 -7.30 5.45 -5.02
N ALA A 7 -7.50 6.65 -4.46
CA ALA A 7 -6.89 7.04 -3.18
C ALA A 7 -7.33 6.14 -2.02
N LEU A 8 -8.61 5.76 -1.98
CA LEU A 8 -9.14 4.85 -0.97
C LEU A 8 -8.63 3.42 -1.14
N ALA A 9 -8.46 2.95 -2.39
CA ALA A 9 -7.83 1.67 -2.69
C ALA A 9 -6.39 1.62 -2.16
N VAL A 10 -5.64 2.70 -2.33
CA VAL A 10 -4.27 2.84 -1.80
C VAL A 10 -4.24 2.71 -0.28
N VAL A 11 -5.09 3.46 0.42
CA VAL A 11 -5.18 3.40 1.89
C VAL A 11 -5.59 2.00 2.35
N LEU A 12 -6.48 1.35 1.61
CA LEU A 12 -6.96 0.03 1.92
C LEU A 12 -5.87 -1.04 1.79
N ILE A 13 -5.17 -1.07 0.66
CA ILE A 13 -4.07 -2.01 0.43
C ILE A 13 -3.02 -1.83 1.51
N ALA A 14 -2.78 -0.61 1.93
CA ALA A 14 -1.87 -0.28 3.01
C ALA A 14 -2.32 -0.82 4.37
N VAL A 15 -3.57 -0.60 4.75
CA VAL A 15 -4.16 -1.09 6.02
C VAL A 15 -4.22 -2.61 6.02
N LEU A 16 -4.58 -3.21 4.89
CA LEU A 16 -4.64 -4.66 4.74
C LEU A 16 -3.25 -5.30 4.78
N GLY A 17 -2.24 -4.69 4.15
CA GLY A 17 -0.85 -5.14 4.25
C GLY A 17 -0.35 -5.26 5.69
N VAL A 18 -0.76 -4.32 6.55
CA VAL A 18 -0.41 -4.31 7.98
C VAL A 18 -1.03 -5.48 8.75
N ALA A 19 -2.26 -5.87 8.42
CA ALA A 19 -2.94 -6.99 9.08
C ALA A 19 -2.27 -8.35 8.82
N PHE A 20 -1.55 -8.47 7.70
CA PHE A 20 -0.90 -9.70 7.25
C PHE A 20 0.28 -10.15 8.10
N TYR A 21 1.04 -9.22 8.67
CA TYR A 21 2.34 -9.53 9.27
C TYR A 21 2.29 -9.84 10.76
N GLY A 22 1.20 -10.42 11.26
CA GLY A 22 0.91 -10.47 12.69
C GLY A 22 1.27 -11.73 13.45
N SER A 23 1.97 -12.74 12.92
CA SER A 23 2.29 -13.93 13.71
C SER A 23 3.59 -14.63 13.32
N SER A 24 4.15 -15.37 14.30
CA SER A 24 5.46 -16.03 14.29
C SER A 24 5.65 -17.22 13.31
N LYS A 25 4.64 -17.53 12.49
CA LYS A 25 4.71 -18.55 11.45
C LYS A 25 4.40 -17.91 10.10
N ALA A 26 5.42 -17.37 9.45
CA ALA A 26 5.27 -16.50 8.29
C ALA A 26 4.31 -17.02 7.19
N LYS A 27 4.42 -18.27 6.76
CA LYS A 27 3.54 -18.80 5.69
C LYS A 27 2.09 -19.00 6.15
N GLU A 28 1.88 -19.64 7.28
CA GLU A 28 0.53 -19.93 7.81
C GLU A 28 -0.24 -18.65 8.19
N SER A 29 0.49 -17.62 8.62
CA SER A 29 -0.07 -16.30 8.90
C SER A 29 -0.38 -15.53 7.64
N TYR A 30 0.46 -15.67 6.64
CA TYR A 30 0.25 -15.13 5.33
C TYR A 30 -1.00 -15.74 4.69
N ASP A 31 -1.11 -17.09 4.64
CA ASP A 31 -2.25 -17.80 4.07
C ASP A 31 -3.57 -17.45 4.82
N ARG A 32 -3.53 -17.35 6.16
CA ARG A 32 -4.68 -16.90 6.96
C ARG A 32 -5.03 -15.44 6.71
N GLY A 33 -4.03 -14.60 6.47
CA GLY A 33 -4.23 -13.21 6.10
C GLY A 33 -4.94 -13.10 4.75
N VAL A 34 -4.45 -13.78 3.73
CA VAL A 34 -5.08 -13.85 2.39
C VAL A 34 -6.53 -14.31 2.50
N ALA A 35 -6.78 -15.41 3.25
CA ALA A 35 -8.12 -15.94 3.44
C ALA A 35 -9.08 -14.95 4.14
N ARG A 36 -8.58 -14.16 5.10
CA ARG A 36 -9.38 -13.12 5.78
C ARG A 36 -9.74 -11.96 4.88
N LEU A 37 -8.86 -11.58 3.97
CA LEU A 37 -9.08 -10.46 3.06
C LEU A 37 -9.94 -10.82 1.85
N THR A 38 -9.95 -12.11 1.49
CA THR A 38 -10.77 -12.58 0.39
C THR A 38 -12.24 -12.55 0.79
N GLY A 39 -13.04 -11.73 0.11
CA GLY A 39 -14.47 -11.57 0.36
C GLY A 39 -14.84 -10.51 1.42
N GLU A 40 -13.88 -9.84 2.03
CA GLU A 40 -14.14 -8.70 2.93
C GLU A 40 -14.82 -7.56 2.14
N THR A 41 -15.91 -7.06 2.69
CA THR A 41 -16.60 -5.90 2.14
C THR A 41 -16.24 -4.67 2.95
N LEU A 42 -15.60 -3.72 2.31
CA LEU A 42 -15.28 -2.42 2.88
C LEU A 42 -16.40 -1.45 2.59
N ARG A 43 -17.10 -1.09 3.63
CA ARG A 43 -18.16 -0.09 3.57
C ARG A 43 -17.56 1.29 3.73
N LEU A 44 -17.51 2.03 2.66
CA LEU A 44 -17.15 3.44 2.65
C LEU A 44 -18.43 4.29 2.56
N PRO A 45 -18.42 5.56 3.02
CA PRO A 45 -19.63 6.38 3.10
C PRO A 45 -20.46 6.51 1.82
N PHE A 46 -19.89 6.16 0.67
CA PHE A 46 -20.56 6.30 -0.63
C PHE A 46 -20.38 5.09 -1.57
N ILE A 47 -19.61 4.08 -1.18
CA ILE A 47 -19.28 2.94 -2.04
C ILE A 47 -18.97 1.72 -1.18
N ASP A 48 -19.62 0.61 -1.47
CA ASP A 48 -19.24 -0.71 -0.95
C ASP A 48 -18.20 -1.33 -1.88
N LEU A 49 -16.97 -1.45 -1.41
CA LEU A 49 -15.89 -2.11 -2.13
C LEU A 49 -15.71 -3.53 -1.59
N LYS A 50 -15.69 -4.52 -2.48
CA LYS A 50 -15.28 -5.88 -2.14
C LYS A 50 -13.85 -6.09 -2.57
N ALA A 51 -13.03 -6.59 -1.66
CA ALA A 51 -11.66 -6.96 -1.93
C ALA A 51 -11.55 -8.47 -2.11
N ASN A 52 -11.03 -8.90 -3.25
CA ASN A 52 -10.59 -10.27 -3.47
C ASN A 52 -9.08 -10.28 -3.53
N VAL A 53 -8.46 -11.16 -2.76
CA VAL A 53 -7.00 -11.29 -2.72
C VAL A 53 -6.61 -12.66 -3.22
N THR A 54 -5.74 -12.71 -4.21
CA THR A 54 -5.19 -13.94 -4.76
C THR A 54 -3.69 -13.95 -4.55
N GLN A 55 -3.19 -15.02 -3.95
CA GLN A 55 -1.77 -15.28 -3.91
C GLN A 55 -1.33 -15.93 -5.21
N ASN A 56 -0.48 -15.25 -5.97
CA ASN A 56 0.02 -15.76 -7.24
C ASN A 56 1.28 -16.62 -7.03
N GLU A 57 2.17 -16.15 -6.14
CA GLU A 57 3.48 -16.74 -5.96
C GLU A 57 3.94 -16.63 -4.51
N TYR A 58 4.62 -17.65 -4.01
CA TYR A 58 5.32 -17.60 -2.73
C TYR A 58 6.62 -18.42 -2.84
N ASP A 59 7.74 -17.72 -2.81
CA ASP A 59 9.08 -18.30 -2.84
C ASP A 59 9.70 -18.20 -1.44
N LYS A 60 9.96 -19.36 -0.84
CA LYS A 60 10.54 -19.44 0.50
C LYS A 60 12.05 -19.56 0.42
N GLY A 61 12.77 -18.50 0.75
CA GLY A 61 14.21 -18.54 0.94
C GLY A 61 14.65 -18.80 2.38
N LEU A 62 15.93 -18.99 2.58
CA LEU A 62 16.52 -19.28 3.90
C LEU A 62 16.49 -18.08 4.84
N PHE A 63 16.73 -16.87 4.31
CA PHE A 63 16.80 -15.63 5.09
C PHE A 63 15.74 -14.60 4.67
N SER A 64 15.10 -14.84 3.54
CA SER A 64 14.01 -14.00 3.06
C SER A 64 13.04 -14.83 2.23
N SER A 65 11.79 -14.43 2.23
CA SER A 65 10.75 -14.99 1.36
C SER A 65 10.19 -13.89 0.48
N ARG A 66 9.72 -14.25 -0.71
CA ARG A 66 9.03 -13.35 -1.62
C ARG A 66 7.62 -13.84 -1.83
N ALA A 67 6.71 -12.90 -1.95
CA ALA A 67 5.31 -13.18 -2.22
C ALA A 67 4.77 -12.19 -3.24
N THR A 68 3.96 -12.66 -4.16
CA THR A 68 3.21 -11.81 -5.09
C THR A 68 1.73 -12.02 -4.86
N LEU A 69 1.03 -10.92 -4.57
CA LEU A 69 -0.41 -10.87 -4.35
C LEU A 69 -1.08 -10.04 -5.44
N THR A 70 -2.24 -10.47 -5.87
CA THR A 70 -3.15 -9.64 -6.64
C THR A 70 -4.35 -9.27 -5.78
N PHE A 71 -4.62 -7.98 -5.69
CA PHE A 71 -5.81 -7.41 -5.08
C PHE A 71 -6.77 -7.00 -6.19
N GLU A 72 -7.98 -7.52 -6.16
CA GLU A 72 -9.05 -7.10 -7.05
C GLU A 72 -10.12 -6.38 -6.23
N LEU A 73 -10.38 -5.12 -6.55
CA LEU A 73 -11.41 -4.31 -5.92
C LEU A 73 -12.61 -4.21 -6.86
N THR A 74 -13.76 -4.65 -6.36
CA THR A 74 -15.04 -4.59 -7.07
C THR A 74 -16.03 -3.72 -6.26
N GLY A 75 -16.97 -3.08 -6.94
CA GLY A 75 -17.93 -2.15 -6.32
C GLY A 75 -18.05 -0.84 -7.11
N GLY A 76 -17.14 -0.59 -8.03
CA GLY A 76 -17.23 0.42 -9.07
C GLY A 76 -17.85 -0.13 -10.36
N LYS A 77 -17.77 0.67 -11.44
CA LYS A 77 -18.26 0.29 -12.77
C LYS A 77 -17.46 -0.88 -13.34
N ASP A 78 -16.15 -0.88 -13.10
CA ASP A 78 -15.23 -1.90 -13.57
C ASP A 78 -14.33 -2.33 -12.39
N PRO A 79 -13.91 -3.61 -12.30
CA PRO A 79 -12.98 -4.08 -11.29
C PRO A 79 -11.60 -3.45 -11.51
N VAL A 80 -10.94 -3.09 -10.41
CA VAL A 80 -9.59 -2.55 -10.44
C VAL A 80 -8.65 -3.54 -9.79
N LYS A 81 -7.52 -3.85 -10.45
CA LYS A 81 -6.53 -4.80 -9.95
C LYS A 81 -5.21 -4.11 -9.64
N PHE A 82 -4.62 -4.55 -8.53
CA PHE A 82 -3.30 -4.14 -8.08
C PHE A 82 -2.45 -5.36 -7.78
N GLU A 83 -1.15 -5.25 -8.00
CA GLU A 83 -0.17 -6.26 -7.60
C GLU A 83 0.65 -5.71 -6.44
N ALA A 84 0.85 -6.52 -5.42
CA ALA A 84 1.81 -6.25 -4.37
C ALA A 84 2.92 -7.31 -4.40
N LYS A 85 4.16 -6.86 -4.64
CA LYS A 85 5.36 -7.69 -4.52
C LYS A 85 5.96 -7.45 -3.15
N THR A 86 5.96 -8.49 -2.34
CA THR A 86 6.39 -8.41 -0.96
C THR A 86 7.66 -9.22 -0.73
N THR A 87 8.64 -8.61 -0.09
CA THR A 87 9.83 -9.28 0.44
C THR A 87 9.76 -9.31 1.96
N LEU A 88 9.80 -10.51 2.51
CA LEU A 88 9.84 -10.77 3.95
C LEU A 88 11.26 -11.11 4.36
N LYS A 89 11.86 -10.34 5.26
CA LYS A 89 13.16 -10.65 5.86
C LYS A 89 12.94 -11.38 7.19
N HIS A 90 13.52 -12.56 7.33
CA HIS A 90 13.40 -13.41 8.52
C HIS A 90 14.72 -14.14 8.83
N GLY A 91 15.84 -13.48 8.56
CA GLY A 91 17.17 -14.02 8.81
C GLY A 91 17.55 -13.99 10.28
N PHE A 92 18.82 -14.34 10.55
CA PHE A 92 19.33 -14.44 11.91
C PHE A 92 19.27 -13.08 12.65
N ALA A 93 19.49 -11.97 11.94
CA ALA A 93 19.39 -10.64 12.51
C ALA A 93 17.98 -10.27 12.97
N GLU A 94 16.95 -10.73 12.22
CA GLU A 94 15.55 -10.46 12.50
C GLU A 94 15.04 -11.18 13.77
N ILE A 95 15.69 -12.28 14.20
CA ILE A 95 15.38 -12.96 15.47
C ILE A 95 15.57 -11.99 16.66
N PHE A 96 16.52 -11.07 16.56
CA PHE A 96 16.84 -10.11 17.62
C PHE A 96 16.23 -8.72 17.40
N SER A 97 15.88 -8.35 16.17
CA SER A 97 15.38 -7.02 15.81
C SER A 97 13.93 -6.99 15.38
N GLY A 98 13.29 -8.14 15.23
CA GLY A 98 11.94 -8.25 14.69
C GLY A 98 11.92 -8.52 13.19
N PHE A 99 10.74 -8.86 12.67
CA PHE A 99 10.53 -9.21 11.26
C PHE A 99 10.27 -7.96 10.42
N LYS A 100 10.85 -7.93 9.22
CA LYS A 100 10.69 -6.82 8.29
C LYS A 100 10.00 -7.30 7.03
N ALA A 101 9.04 -6.53 6.56
CA ALA A 101 8.40 -6.72 5.26
C ALA A 101 8.46 -5.43 4.45
N HIS A 102 8.74 -5.56 3.19
CA HIS A 102 8.69 -4.48 2.21
C HIS A 102 7.79 -4.92 1.07
N SER A 103 6.88 -4.06 0.66
CA SER A 103 5.93 -4.33 -0.43
C SER A 103 5.92 -3.17 -1.40
N ASP A 104 6.10 -3.45 -2.69
CA ASP A 104 5.88 -2.52 -3.78
C ASP A 104 4.53 -2.83 -4.42
N ILE A 105 3.74 -1.80 -4.64
CA ILE A 105 2.36 -1.91 -5.12
C ILE A 105 2.22 -1.15 -6.42
N LYS A 106 1.72 -1.84 -7.44
CA LYS A 106 1.45 -1.27 -8.76
C LYS A 106 0.04 -1.56 -9.24
N ALA A 107 -0.47 -0.69 -10.11
CA ALA A 107 -1.73 -0.90 -10.80
C ALA A 107 -1.55 -1.89 -11.96
N LEU A 108 -2.49 -2.87 -12.09
CA LEU A 108 -2.46 -3.89 -13.15
C LEU A 108 -3.47 -3.63 -14.25
N THR A 109 -4.69 -3.14 -13.91
CA THR A 109 -5.67 -2.83 -14.96
C THR A 109 -5.20 -1.64 -15.78
N PRO A 110 -5.37 -1.65 -17.13
CA PRO A 110 -4.89 -0.57 -17.99
C PRO A 110 -5.38 0.81 -17.56
N GLU A 111 -6.64 0.90 -17.14
CA GLU A 111 -7.27 2.15 -16.68
C GLU A 111 -6.64 2.64 -15.37
N ALA A 112 -6.41 1.73 -14.42
CA ALA A 112 -5.76 2.08 -13.15
C ALA A 112 -4.29 2.46 -13.35
N ALA A 113 -3.57 1.75 -14.23
CA ALA A 113 -2.19 2.06 -14.57
C ALA A 113 -2.08 3.42 -15.28
N ALA A 114 -3.00 3.73 -16.18
CA ALA A 114 -3.04 5.04 -16.84
C ALA A 114 -3.33 6.17 -15.84
N GLU A 115 -4.26 5.97 -14.91
CA GLU A 115 -4.57 6.96 -13.87
C GLU A 115 -3.41 7.11 -12.88
N ALA A 116 -2.74 6.01 -12.50
CA ALA A 116 -1.53 6.06 -11.66
C ALA A 116 -0.41 6.85 -12.34
N LYS A 117 -0.13 6.56 -13.61
CA LYS A 117 0.87 7.31 -14.40
C LYS A 117 0.53 8.78 -14.52
N LYS A 118 -0.73 9.13 -14.66
CA LYS A 118 -1.17 10.52 -14.72
C LYS A 118 -0.95 11.27 -13.41
N ILE A 119 -1.23 10.63 -12.27
CA ILE A 119 -1.15 11.25 -10.94
C ILE A 119 0.28 11.20 -10.39
N PHE A 120 0.95 10.05 -10.53
CA PHE A 120 2.22 9.75 -9.88
C PHE A 120 3.41 9.69 -10.86
N GLY A 121 3.17 9.79 -12.16
CA GLY A 121 4.21 9.60 -13.18
C GLY A 121 4.67 8.13 -13.34
N THR A 122 4.11 7.20 -12.59
CA THR A 122 4.46 5.77 -12.57
C THR A 122 3.23 4.91 -12.27
N ASP A 123 3.26 3.64 -12.67
CA ASP A 123 2.27 2.63 -12.28
C ASP A 123 2.61 1.96 -10.92
N GLU A 124 3.84 2.08 -10.48
CA GLU A 124 4.37 1.68 -9.17
C GLU A 124 4.32 2.89 -8.23
N PHE A 125 3.20 3.07 -7.54
CA PHE A 125 2.86 4.34 -6.90
C PHE A 125 2.88 4.32 -5.37
N LEU A 126 2.97 3.12 -4.76
CA LEU A 126 2.96 2.96 -3.31
C LEU A 126 3.97 1.90 -2.88
N SER A 127 4.75 2.20 -1.86
CA SER A 127 5.49 1.18 -1.12
C SER A 127 5.07 1.16 0.35
N ALA A 128 5.16 0.00 0.95
CA ALA A 128 4.83 -0.23 2.35
C ALA A 128 5.96 -0.98 3.05
N ASP A 129 6.45 -0.41 4.14
CA ASP A 129 7.40 -1.05 5.04
C ASP A 129 6.71 -1.41 6.34
N VAL A 130 6.88 -2.63 6.80
CA VAL A 130 6.34 -3.11 8.07
C VAL A 130 7.47 -3.71 8.89
N LEU A 131 7.65 -3.20 10.11
CA LEU A 131 8.51 -3.79 11.12
C LEU A 131 7.64 -4.35 12.25
N ILE A 132 7.80 -5.63 12.52
CA ILE A 132 7.15 -6.28 13.65
C ILE A 132 8.19 -6.47 14.74
N ASN A 133 8.13 -5.66 15.76
CA ASN A 133 9.05 -5.68 16.88
C ASN A 133 8.83 -6.92 17.77
N LEU A 134 9.82 -7.27 18.58
CA LEU A 134 9.76 -8.41 19.48
C LEU A 134 8.65 -8.28 20.54
N ASP A 135 8.29 -7.06 20.92
CA ASP A 135 7.16 -6.76 21.82
C ASP A 135 5.78 -6.80 21.12
N LYS A 136 5.72 -7.29 19.87
CA LYS A 136 4.55 -7.36 18.99
C LYS A 136 3.99 -6.00 18.57
N THR A 137 4.70 -4.92 18.83
CA THR A 137 4.42 -3.62 18.22
C THR A 137 4.74 -3.69 16.73
N ARG A 138 3.89 -3.10 15.90
CA ARG A 138 4.07 -3.02 14.45
C ARG A 138 4.25 -1.57 14.06
N ASP A 139 5.38 -1.29 13.44
CA ASP A 139 5.64 0.01 12.83
C ASP A 139 5.41 -0.13 11.33
N VAL A 140 4.53 0.70 10.79
CA VAL A 140 4.11 0.70 9.40
C VAL A 140 4.47 2.02 8.79
N THR A 141 5.15 1.99 7.67
CA THR A 141 5.44 3.18 6.87
C THR A 141 4.92 2.96 5.47
N LEU A 142 4.12 3.89 5.01
CA LEU A 142 3.60 3.96 3.66
C LEU A 142 4.25 5.14 2.96
N ASN A 143 4.82 4.91 1.79
CA ASN A 143 5.42 5.94 0.98
C ASN A 143 4.70 5.95 -0.37
N LEU A 144 4.13 7.09 -0.74
CA LEU A 144 3.57 7.27 -2.07
C LEU A 144 4.62 7.89 -2.99
N ALA A 145 4.50 7.58 -4.27
CA ALA A 145 5.23 8.30 -5.31
C ALA A 145 4.82 9.79 -5.33
N GLU A 146 5.63 10.58 -5.95
CA GLU A 146 5.36 12.02 -6.12
C GLU A 146 4.01 12.22 -6.81
N ILE A 147 3.18 13.11 -6.24
CA ILE A 147 1.87 13.44 -6.81
C ILE A 147 2.03 14.70 -7.66
N LYS A 148 1.63 14.58 -8.91
CA LYS A 148 1.57 15.71 -9.86
C LYS A 148 0.13 16.03 -10.16
N VAL A 149 -0.28 17.25 -9.86
CA VAL A 149 -1.60 17.76 -10.21
C VAL A 149 -1.40 18.85 -11.25
N ASP A 150 -1.73 18.51 -12.50
CA ASP A 150 -1.76 19.43 -13.61
C ASP A 150 -3.21 19.96 -13.71
N GLU A 151 -3.46 21.14 -13.19
CA GLU A 151 -4.70 21.87 -13.37
C GLU A 151 -4.41 23.17 -14.13
N ARG A 152 -5.26 23.49 -15.05
CA ARG A 152 -5.20 24.50 -16.14
C ARG A 152 -4.35 25.75 -15.94
N ASN A 153 -3.89 26.10 -14.73
CA ASN A 153 -3.04 27.27 -14.45
C ASN A 153 -2.07 27.07 -13.27
N SER A 154 -1.91 25.87 -12.74
CA SER A 154 -0.95 25.62 -11.66
C SER A 154 -0.48 24.16 -11.66
N ASP A 155 0.82 24.00 -11.72
CA ASP A 155 1.47 22.70 -11.53
C ASP A 155 1.74 22.53 -10.03
N LEU A 156 0.91 21.74 -9.37
CA LEU A 156 1.15 21.37 -7.97
C LEU A 156 1.90 20.04 -7.92
N VAL A 157 3.07 20.06 -7.29
CA VAL A 157 3.87 18.88 -7.02
C VAL A 157 3.96 18.63 -5.52
N ILE A 158 3.53 17.46 -5.09
CA ILE A 158 3.64 17.00 -3.71
C ILE A 158 4.68 15.87 -3.68
N SER A 159 5.86 16.17 -3.15
CA SER A 159 6.95 15.21 -3.08
C SER A 159 6.90 14.36 -1.84
N LYS A 160 7.15 13.06 -1.99
CA LYS A 160 7.33 12.09 -0.91
C LYS A 160 6.21 12.13 0.15
N PRO A 161 4.93 12.03 -0.23
CA PRO A 161 3.88 11.89 0.76
C PRO A 161 4.05 10.54 1.49
N PHE A 162 3.86 10.56 2.80
CA PHE A 162 4.01 9.36 3.62
C PHE A 162 2.97 9.31 4.74
N ALA A 163 2.74 8.09 5.22
CA ALA A 163 2.01 7.86 6.46
C ALA A 163 2.76 6.83 7.29
N LYS A 164 2.94 7.12 8.60
CA LYS A 164 3.53 6.19 9.55
C LYS A 164 2.52 5.90 10.65
N ALA A 165 2.38 4.64 11.00
CA ALA A 165 1.53 4.21 12.08
C ALA A 165 2.25 3.22 12.98
N GLN A 166 2.05 3.36 14.28
CA GLN A 166 2.43 2.34 15.25
C GLN A 166 1.18 1.64 15.75
N ILE A 167 1.17 0.30 15.70
CA ILE A 167 0.04 -0.53 16.06
C ILE A 167 0.47 -1.52 17.14
N LYS A 168 -0.27 -1.58 18.24
CA LYS A 168 -0.09 -2.57 19.31
C LYS A 168 -1.45 -3.11 19.70
N GLU A 169 -1.57 -4.45 19.82
CA GLU A 169 -2.83 -5.11 20.20
C GLU A 169 -4.03 -4.71 19.31
N ASN A 170 -3.77 -4.60 17.99
CA ASN A 170 -4.73 -4.15 16.96
C ASN A 170 -5.31 -2.73 17.19
N LYS A 171 -4.65 -1.90 18.00
CA LYS A 171 -4.99 -0.50 18.21
C LYS A 171 -3.88 0.39 17.66
N ILE A 172 -4.27 1.43 16.94
CA ILE A 172 -3.33 2.47 16.51
C ILE A 172 -2.89 3.26 17.75
N LYS A 173 -1.60 3.29 18.00
CA LYS A 173 -0.97 4.05 19.10
C LYS A 173 -0.53 5.43 18.66
N SER A 174 -0.01 5.54 17.44
CA SER A 174 0.36 6.79 16.82
C SER A 174 0.09 6.73 15.32
N LEU A 175 -0.22 7.88 14.74
CA LEU A 175 -0.37 8.09 13.31
C LEU A 175 0.28 9.41 12.96
N GLU A 176 1.20 9.38 12.01
CA GLU A 176 1.87 10.54 11.43
C GLU A 176 1.59 10.54 9.92
N ILE A 177 1.15 11.65 9.40
CA ILE A 177 0.95 11.85 7.96
C ILE A 177 1.73 13.09 7.57
N GLY A 178 2.51 13.02 6.52
CA GLY A 178 3.32 14.13 6.09
C GLY A 178 3.67 14.09 4.61
N VAL A 179 4.30 15.17 4.18
CA VAL A 179 4.84 15.34 2.83
C VAL A 179 6.25 15.92 2.92
N GLY A 180 7.12 15.58 1.97
CA GLY A 180 8.48 16.11 1.94
C GLY A 180 8.50 17.59 1.55
N LYS A 181 7.88 17.93 0.41
CA LYS A 181 7.77 19.30 -0.10
C LYS A 181 6.47 19.48 -0.87
N ILE A 182 5.93 20.68 -0.83
CA ILE A 182 4.85 21.12 -1.72
C ILE A 182 5.45 22.23 -2.57
N GLY A 183 5.47 22.03 -3.89
CA GLY A 183 5.92 23.01 -4.86
C GLY A 183 4.78 23.33 -5.82
N GLY A 184 4.65 24.57 -6.22
CA GLY A 184 3.75 25.02 -7.28
C GLY A 184 4.48 26.08 -8.10
N GLY A 185 4.32 26.04 -9.44
CA GLY A 185 4.78 27.07 -10.34
C GLY A 185 3.58 27.72 -11.00
N ASP A 186 3.45 29.05 -10.90
CA ASP A 186 2.60 29.81 -11.81
C ASP A 186 3.28 29.83 -13.16
N THR A 187 2.64 29.28 -14.18
CA THR A 187 3.07 29.45 -15.57
C THR A 187 2.53 30.74 -16.17
N ASP A 188 2.57 31.83 -15.42
CA ASP A 188 2.34 33.15 -16.00
C ASP A 188 3.60 33.57 -16.76
N GLY A 189 3.75 33.00 -17.95
CA GLY A 189 4.66 33.45 -18.96
C GLY A 189 4.22 34.83 -19.47
N HIS A 190 4.71 35.85 -18.84
CA HIS A 190 4.84 37.14 -19.52
C HIS A 190 6.08 37.09 -20.44
N GLY A 191 5.82 36.96 -21.72
CA GLY A 191 6.73 37.16 -22.81
C GLY A 191 6.05 37.98 -23.88
#